data_d9f23d3ba221b8913af71b239f67aba2
#
_entry.id   d9f23d3ba221b8913af71b239f67aba2
#
_cell.length_a   1.000
_cell.length_b   1.000
_cell.length_c   1.000
_cell.angle_alpha   90.00
_cell.angle_beta   90.00
_cell.angle_gamma   90.00
#
_symmetry.space_group_name_H-M   'P 1'
#
loop_
_entity.id
_entity.type
_entity.pdbx_description
1 polymer ?
#
loop_
_entity_poly.entity_id
_entity_poly.type
_entity_poly.pdbx_seq_one_letter_code
_entity_poly.pdbx_strand_id
1 'polypeptide(L)'
;MTVNVDALFEELSRLPQVEAIALGGSRATGRNDEKSDYDVYVYLTAPLEEAYRRVILSKYCSYMEIGNTFWELEDDVTLLDGIDMDIIYRNLEDFARGIASVVDDCTAWNGYTTCMWHNLITSRIIFDRIGRLQKLQARYQIPYPQKLKENIISRNMNLLSGMLPSFDTQIQKAENRGDLVSVNHRVTEFLASYFDILFALNEMTHPGEKRMQHICAKECNILPEHFDSNLNRLFGDMFRNPISPVIRDMVEEIRRIIP
;
A
#
# COMPACT_ATOMS: atom_id res chain seq x y z
N MET A 1 13.97 -6.08 27.71
CA MET A 1 14.19 -7.52 27.36
C MET A 1 13.72 -7.64 25.91
N THR A 2 14.51 -8.25 25.05
CA THR A 2 14.07 -8.49 23.66
C THR A 2 12.97 -9.55 23.66
N VAL A 3 11.86 -9.27 23.00
CA VAL A 3 10.74 -10.22 22.88
C VAL A 3 11.10 -11.31 21.88
N ASN A 4 10.77 -12.54 22.20
CA ASN A 4 10.90 -13.64 21.25
C ASN A 4 9.68 -13.68 20.33
N VAL A 5 9.73 -12.91 19.25
CA VAL A 5 8.65 -12.81 18.25
C VAL A 5 8.41 -14.14 17.54
N ASP A 6 9.45 -14.96 17.35
CA ASP A 6 9.31 -16.29 16.75
C ASP A 6 8.43 -17.21 17.61
N ALA A 7 8.53 -17.11 18.95
CA ALA A 7 7.67 -17.87 19.85
C ALA A 7 6.19 -17.42 19.76
N LEU A 8 5.93 -16.13 19.55
CA LEU A 8 4.58 -15.62 19.28
C LEU A 8 4.03 -16.22 17.98
N PHE A 9 4.81 -16.20 16.90
CA PHE A 9 4.40 -16.78 15.63
C PHE A 9 4.16 -18.29 15.73
N GLU A 10 4.99 -18.99 16.51
CA GLU A 10 4.79 -20.41 16.76
C GLU A 10 3.48 -20.68 17.51
N GLU A 11 3.11 -19.90 18.52
CA GLU A 11 1.84 -20.05 19.22
C GLU A 11 0.64 -19.77 18.31
N LEU A 12 0.70 -18.71 17.50
CA LEU A 12 -0.35 -18.42 16.53
C LEU A 12 -0.49 -19.54 15.50
N SER A 13 0.62 -20.09 15.01
CA SER A 13 0.62 -21.18 14.02
C SER A 13 -0.02 -22.49 14.52
N ARG A 14 -0.08 -22.70 15.85
CA ARG A 14 -0.73 -23.88 16.44
C ARG A 14 -2.24 -23.83 16.37
N LEU A 15 -2.83 -22.64 16.18
CA LEU A 15 -4.27 -22.51 16.04
C LEU A 15 -4.73 -23.14 14.72
N PRO A 16 -5.74 -24.03 14.74
CA PRO A 16 -6.15 -24.76 13.55
C PRO A 16 -6.70 -23.87 12.45
N GLN A 17 -7.23 -22.69 12.79
CA GLN A 17 -7.75 -21.70 11.86
C GLN A 17 -6.63 -20.95 11.13
N VAL A 18 -5.42 -20.90 11.67
CA VAL A 18 -4.28 -20.19 11.05
C VAL A 18 -3.71 -21.08 9.95
N GLU A 19 -3.84 -20.60 8.73
CA GLU A 19 -3.35 -21.29 7.52
C GLU A 19 -1.92 -20.88 7.17
N ALA A 20 -1.61 -19.57 7.25
CA ALA A 20 -0.28 -19.06 7.01
C ALA A 20 -0.02 -17.78 7.83
N ILE A 21 1.25 -17.47 8.04
CA ILE A 21 1.74 -16.21 8.63
C ILE A 21 2.83 -15.65 7.74
N ALA A 22 2.73 -14.38 7.39
CA ALA A 22 3.75 -13.66 6.64
C ALA A 22 4.12 -12.35 7.32
N LEU A 23 5.36 -11.92 7.16
CA LEU A 23 5.86 -10.63 7.57
C LEU A 23 5.94 -9.73 6.35
N GLY A 24 5.36 -8.54 6.43
CA GLY A 24 5.41 -7.50 5.41
C GLY A 24 6.33 -6.35 5.74
N GLY A 25 6.10 -5.23 5.05
CA GLY A 25 6.70 -3.95 5.33
C GLY A 25 8.24 -3.91 5.27
N SER A 26 8.81 -3.02 6.06
CA SER A 26 10.25 -2.77 6.07
C SER A 26 11.06 -3.98 6.55
N ARG A 27 10.51 -4.76 7.49
CA ARG A 27 11.16 -5.96 8.04
C ARG A 27 11.18 -7.14 7.08
N ALA A 28 10.25 -7.22 6.16
CA ALA A 28 10.28 -8.24 5.11
C ALA A 28 11.32 -7.92 4.02
N THR A 29 11.50 -6.64 3.71
CA THR A 29 12.37 -6.16 2.63
C THR A 29 13.80 -5.83 3.07
N GLY A 30 14.12 -5.99 4.35
CA GLY A 30 15.45 -5.65 4.91
C GLY A 30 15.74 -4.15 4.95
N ARG A 31 14.71 -3.30 4.87
CA ARG A 31 14.81 -1.83 4.94
C ARG A 31 14.49 -1.29 6.35
N ASN A 32 14.38 -2.18 7.33
CA ASN A 32 14.06 -1.85 8.72
C ASN A 32 15.27 -1.35 9.51
N ASP A 33 14.99 -0.60 10.55
CA ASP A 33 15.88 -0.30 11.66
C ASP A 33 15.40 -0.97 12.96
N GLU A 34 16.09 -0.71 14.07
CA GLU A 34 15.77 -1.31 15.39
C GLU A 34 14.40 -0.90 15.93
N LYS A 35 13.85 0.23 15.47
CA LYS A 35 12.56 0.80 15.91
C LYS A 35 11.42 0.55 14.95
N SER A 36 11.70 -0.08 13.80
CA SER A 36 10.66 -0.37 12.81
C SER A 36 9.62 -1.32 13.39
N ASP A 37 8.36 -1.01 13.16
CA ASP A 37 7.18 -1.82 13.45
C ASP A 37 7.22 -3.20 12.75
N TYR A 38 6.38 -4.10 13.21
CA TYR A 38 6.12 -5.37 12.55
C TYR A 38 4.78 -5.32 11.83
N ASP A 39 4.78 -5.47 10.51
CA ASP A 39 3.58 -5.68 9.70
C ASP A 39 3.36 -7.20 9.52
N VAL A 40 2.42 -7.79 10.25
CA VAL A 40 2.18 -9.24 10.27
C VAL A 40 0.85 -9.57 9.62
N TYR A 41 0.86 -10.48 8.66
CA TYR A 41 -0.35 -10.97 7.99
C TYR A 41 -0.63 -12.40 8.42
N VAL A 42 -1.76 -12.63 9.08
CA VAL A 42 -2.24 -13.93 9.51
C VAL A 42 -3.39 -14.36 8.61
N TYR A 43 -3.16 -15.37 7.79
CA TYR A 43 -4.17 -15.89 6.88
C TYR A 43 -4.97 -16.98 7.57
N LEU A 44 -6.30 -16.84 7.53
CA LEU A 44 -7.26 -17.68 8.26
C LEU A 44 -8.15 -18.47 7.32
N THR A 45 -8.48 -19.72 7.72
CA THR A 45 -9.52 -20.53 7.07
C THR A 45 -10.91 -20.29 7.65
N ALA A 46 -10.99 -19.77 8.88
CA ALA A 46 -12.22 -19.40 9.60
C ALA A 46 -11.92 -18.28 10.60
N PRO A 47 -12.93 -17.50 11.03
CA PRO A 47 -12.74 -16.46 12.04
C PRO A 47 -12.05 -16.96 13.30
N LEU A 48 -11.13 -16.16 13.83
CA LEU A 48 -10.43 -16.43 15.08
C LEU A 48 -11.00 -15.53 16.18
N GLU A 49 -11.54 -16.14 17.23
CA GLU A 49 -12.15 -15.40 18.34
C GLU A 49 -11.13 -14.50 19.06
N GLU A 50 -11.57 -13.32 19.43
CA GLU A 50 -10.77 -12.33 20.16
C GLU A 50 -10.17 -12.91 21.46
N ALA A 51 -10.92 -13.73 22.18
CA ALA A 51 -10.46 -14.34 23.43
C ALA A 51 -9.18 -15.17 23.27
N TYR A 52 -9.06 -15.94 22.19
CA TYR A 52 -7.84 -16.71 21.92
C TYR A 52 -6.67 -15.82 21.57
N ARG A 53 -6.90 -14.79 20.73
CA ARG A 53 -5.88 -13.82 20.35
C ARG A 53 -5.33 -13.10 21.58
N ARG A 54 -6.23 -12.61 22.45
CA ARG A 54 -5.90 -11.94 23.70
C ARG A 54 -5.05 -12.79 24.64
N VAL A 55 -5.39 -14.08 24.80
CA VAL A 55 -4.63 -15.00 25.65
C VAL A 55 -3.21 -15.19 25.14
N ILE A 56 -3.03 -15.30 23.84
CA ILE A 56 -1.69 -15.46 23.24
C ILE A 56 -0.90 -14.15 23.36
N LEU A 57 -1.47 -13.04 22.89
CA LEU A 57 -0.79 -11.74 22.82
C LEU A 57 -0.40 -11.19 24.19
N SER A 58 -1.21 -11.45 25.23
CA SER A 58 -0.91 -11.01 26.60
C SER A 58 0.42 -11.53 27.17
N LYS A 59 1.01 -12.57 26.59
CA LYS A 59 2.30 -13.11 26.99
C LYS A 59 3.48 -12.31 26.44
N TYR A 60 3.27 -11.59 25.33
CA TYR A 60 4.32 -10.94 24.55
C TYR A 60 4.18 -9.43 24.47
N CYS A 61 3.01 -8.88 24.84
CA CYS A 61 2.66 -7.48 24.64
C CYS A 61 2.47 -6.75 25.98
N SER A 62 2.90 -5.49 26.00
CA SER A 62 2.64 -4.55 27.09
C SER A 62 1.34 -3.78 26.92
N TYR A 63 0.87 -3.62 25.65
CA TYR A 63 -0.37 -2.97 25.26
C TYR A 63 -1.02 -3.71 24.10
N MET A 64 -2.38 -3.70 24.04
CA MET A 64 -3.14 -4.40 23.01
C MET A 64 -4.46 -3.70 22.73
N GLU A 65 -4.70 -3.32 21.48
CA GLU A 65 -6.01 -3.01 20.90
C GLU A 65 -6.42 -4.16 20.00
N ILE A 66 -7.44 -4.92 20.41
CA ILE A 66 -7.82 -6.16 19.73
C ILE A 66 -9.14 -5.99 19.02
N GLY A 67 -9.18 -6.39 17.73
CA GLY A 67 -10.38 -6.38 16.94
C GLY A 67 -10.68 -5.01 16.31
N ASN A 68 -9.69 -4.22 16.04
CA ASN A 68 -9.82 -3.02 15.23
C ASN A 68 -10.30 -3.39 13.81
N THR A 69 -11.22 -2.62 13.25
CA THR A 69 -11.81 -2.86 11.93
C THR A 69 -11.88 -1.59 11.07
N PHE A 70 -11.00 -0.61 11.31
CA PHE A 70 -10.99 0.62 10.52
C PHE A 70 -10.61 0.39 9.07
N TRP A 71 -9.72 -0.53 8.80
CA TRP A 71 -9.25 -0.89 7.45
C TRP A 71 -9.52 -2.36 7.14
N GLU A 72 -8.93 -3.24 7.91
CA GLU A 72 -9.13 -4.68 7.90
C GLU A 72 -9.36 -5.14 9.35
N LEU A 73 -9.61 -6.42 9.59
CA LEU A 73 -9.56 -6.95 10.95
C LEU A 73 -8.11 -7.01 11.40
N GLU A 74 -7.77 -6.25 12.42
CA GLU A 74 -6.40 -6.16 12.94
C GLU A 74 -6.35 -6.11 14.46
N ASP A 75 -5.21 -6.50 15.01
CA ASP A 75 -4.82 -6.27 16.39
C ASP A 75 -3.57 -5.39 16.38
N ASP A 76 -3.68 -4.22 17.01
CA ASP A 76 -2.58 -3.27 17.15
C ASP A 76 -1.97 -3.46 18.53
N VAL A 77 -0.70 -3.84 18.60
CA VAL A 77 -0.08 -4.17 19.86
C VAL A 77 1.30 -3.53 20.02
N THR A 78 1.68 -3.25 21.26
CA THR A 78 3.05 -2.89 21.60
C THR A 78 3.70 -4.07 22.34
N LEU A 79 4.78 -4.60 21.81
CA LEU A 79 5.52 -5.70 22.42
C LEU A 79 6.16 -5.27 23.77
N LEU A 80 6.56 -6.24 24.59
CA LEU A 80 7.21 -5.98 25.88
C LEU A 80 8.54 -5.23 25.77
N ASP A 81 9.16 -5.19 24.59
CA ASP A 81 10.37 -4.40 24.32
C ASP A 81 10.08 -3.01 23.75
N GLY A 82 8.80 -2.65 23.59
CA GLY A 82 8.34 -1.33 23.16
C GLY A 82 8.25 -1.16 21.64
N ILE A 83 8.38 -2.23 20.86
CA ILE A 83 8.19 -2.21 19.42
C ILE A 83 6.72 -2.47 19.10
N ASP A 84 6.14 -1.68 18.18
CA ASP A 84 4.77 -1.86 17.74
C ASP A 84 4.66 -2.97 16.70
N MET A 85 3.50 -3.65 16.70
CA MET A 85 3.20 -4.72 15.77
C MET A 85 1.72 -4.65 15.37
N ASP A 86 1.49 -4.57 14.06
CA ASP A 86 0.18 -4.61 13.44
C ASP A 86 -0.05 -6.04 12.93
N ILE A 87 -1.08 -6.71 13.45
CA ILE A 87 -1.43 -8.08 13.09
C ILE A 87 -2.73 -8.06 12.31
N ILE A 88 -2.65 -8.18 10.99
CA ILE A 88 -3.79 -8.12 10.09
C ILE A 88 -4.25 -9.54 9.77
N TYR A 89 -5.56 -9.80 9.97
CA TYR A 89 -6.17 -11.10 9.75
C TYR A 89 -6.95 -11.13 8.44
N ARG A 90 -6.60 -12.07 7.55
CA ARG A 90 -7.19 -12.19 6.21
C ARG A 90 -7.65 -13.61 5.91
N ASN A 91 -8.69 -13.75 5.09
CA ASN A 91 -8.96 -15.01 4.42
C ASN A 91 -8.05 -15.13 3.19
N LEU A 92 -7.29 -16.25 3.07
CA LEU A 92 -6.33 -16.44 1.98
C LEU A 92 -7.00 -16.52 0.61
N GLU A 93 -8.20 -17.08 0.54
CA GLU A 93 -8.93 -17.22 -0.74
C GLU A 93 -9.47 -15.87 -1.23
N ASP A 94 -10.00 -15.04 -0.31
CA ASP A 94 -10.43 -13.68 -0.63
C ASP A 94 -9.27 -12.81 -1.08
N PHE A 95 -8.14 -12.90 -0.40
CA PHE A 95 -6.91 -12.22 -0.79
C PHE A 95 -6.43 -12.66 -2.17
N ALA A 96 -6.43 -13.98 -2.44
CA ALA A 96 -6.06 -14.52 -3.74
C ALA A 96 -6.99 -14.04 -4.87
N ARG A 97 -8.31 -13.93 -4.62
CA ARG A 97 -9.26 -13.36 -5.59
C ARG A 97 -8.98 -11.90 -5.88
N GLY A 98 -8.64 -11.11 -4.85
CA GLY A 98 -8.24 -9.70 -5.02
C GLY A 98 -7.00 -9.57 -5.91
N ILE A 99 -5.99 -10.39 -5.69
CA ILE A 99 -4.78 -10.42 -6.54
C ILE A 99 -5.13 -10.82 -7.98
N ALA A 100 -5.93 -11.87 -8.17
CA ALA A 100 -6.35 -12.33 -9.50
C ALA A 100 -7.11 -11.24 -10.27
N SER A 101 -8.01 -10.52 -9.62
CA SER A 101 -8.73 -9.40 -10.24
C SER A 101 -7.78 -8.32 -10.77
N VAL A 102 -6.73 -7.98 -10.03
CA VAL A 102 -5.76 -6.98 -10.46
C VAL A 102 -4.83 -7.56 -11.54
N VAL A 103 -4.24 -8.73 -11.31
CA VAL A 103 -3.15 -9.24 -12.15
C VAL A 103 -3.65 -10.03 -13.35
N ASP A 104 -4.60 -10.95 -13.16
CA ASP A 104 -5.11 -11.82 -14.22
C ASP A 104 -6.18 -11.08 -15.08
N ASP A 105 -7.11 -10.36 -14.42
CA ASP A 105 -8.18 -9.60 -15.10
C ASP A 105 -7.71 -8.19 -15.52
N CYS A 106 -6.51 -7.76 -15.13
CA CYS A 106 -5.93 -6.45 -15.40
C CYS A 106 -6.82 -5.28 -14.95
N THR A 107 -7.49 -5.42 -13.80
CA THR A 107 -8.37 -4.38 -13.24
C THR A 107 -7.54 -3.27 -12.60
N ALA A 108 -7.76 -2.03 -13.06
CA ALA A 108 -7.12 -0.83 -12.50
C ALA A 108 -8.04 -0.12 -11.50
N TRP A 109 -7.46 0.47 -10.46
CA TRP A 109 -8.14 1.25 -9.42
C TRP A 109 -7.76 2.74 -9.49
N ASN A 110 -8.34 3.54 -8.62
CA ASN A 110 -8.04 4.97 -8.49
C ASN A 110 -6.83 5.15 -7.54
N GLY A 111 -5.64 4.85 -8.02
CA GLY A 111 -4.43 4.78 -7.21
C GLY A 111 -4.25 3.45 -6.49
N TYR A 112 -3.04 3.17 -6.06
CA TYR A 112 -2.65 1.97 -5.28
C TYR A 112 -3.02 0.63 -5.93
N THR A 113 -3.23 0.57 -7.23
CA THR A 113 -3.76 -0.61 -7.93
C THR A 113 -3.02 -1.89 -7.60
N THR A 114 -1.70 -1.87 -7.57
CA THR A 114 -0.87 -3.06 -7.37
C THR A 114 -0.33 -3.21 -5.95
N CYS A 115 -0.86 -2.46 -4.98
CA CYS A 115 -0.36 -2.45 -3.61
C CYS A 115 -0.45 -3.82 -2.93
N MET A 116 -1.59 -4.53 -3.08
CA MET A 116 -1.75 -5.87 -2.52
C MET A 116 -0.92 -6.92 -3.26
N TRP A 117 -0.70 -6.75 -4.56
CA TRP A 117 0.25 -7.59 -5.30
C TRP A 117 1.68 -7.38 -4.82
N HIS A 118 2.11 -6.11 -4.62
CA HIS A 118 3.38 -5.78 -4.00
C HIS A 118 3.53 -6.46 -2.63
N ASN A 119 2.51 -6.33 -1.79
CA ASN A 119 2.48 -6.95 -0.47
C ASN A 119 2.69 -8.47 -0.54
N LEU A 120 1.97 -9.16 -1.44
CA LEU A 120 2.12 -10.61 -1.63
C LEU A 120 3.55 -11.00 -2.02
N ILE A 121 4.12 -10.36 -3.07
CA ILE A 121 5.39 -10.82 -3.64
C ILE A 121 6.62 -10.41 -2.81
N THR A 122 6.49 -9.40 -1.95
CA THR A 122 7.58 -8.92 -1.08
C THR A 122 7.51 -9.46 0.33
N SER A 123 6.40 -10.05 0.75
CA SER A 123 6.25 -10.63 2.09
C SER A 123 7.15 -11.83 2.29
N ARG A 124 7.71 -11.94 3.49
CA ARG A 124 8.47 -13.10 3.94
C ARG A 124 7.54 -14.07 4.66
N ILE A 125 7.36 -15.27 4.11
CA ILE A 125 6.55 -16.33 4.71
C ILE A 125 7.25 -16.84 5.97
N ILE A 126 6.56 -16.78 7.10
CA ILE A 126 7.02 -17.31 8.40
C ILE A 126 6.47 -18.71 8.63
N PHE A 127 5.21 -18.93 8.30
CA PHE A 127 4.53 -20.22 8.43
C PHE A 127 3.55 -20.40 7.27
N ASP A 128 3.45 -21.59 6.74
CA ASP A 128 2.46 -21.98 5.74
C ASP A 128 2.12 -23.46 5.89
N ARG A 129 0.94 -23.74 6.43
CA ARG A 129 0.53 -25.08 6.89
C ARG A 129 0.57 -26.14 5.80
N ILE A 130 0.15 -25.80 4.59
CA ILE A 130 0.08 -26.72 3.44
C ILE A 130 0.65 -26.11 2.15
N GLY A 131 1.41 -25.02 2.27
CA GLY A 131 2.10 -24.40 1.14
C GLY A 131 1.19 -23.62 0.19
N ARG A 132 0.00 -23.17 0.62
CA ARG A 132 -0.92 -22.41 -0.25
C ARG A 132 -0.47 -20.97 -0.48
N LEU A 133 0.02 -20.30 0.56
CA LEU A 133 0.54 -18.95 0.42
C LEU A 133 1.81 -18.92 -0.45
N GLN A 134 2.71 -19.89 -0.24
CA GLN A 134 3.92 -20.05 -1.07
C GLN A 134 3.57 -20.28 -2.55
N LYS A 135 2.58 -21.13 -2.83
CA LYS A 135 2.10 -21.35 -4.20
C LYS A 135 1.49 -20.10 -4.80
N LEU A 136 0.72 -19.33 -4.01
CA LEU A 136 0.13 -18.07 -4.45
C LEU A 136 1.22 -17.04 -4.78
N GLN A 137 2.21 -16.89 -3.89
CA GLN A 137 3.35 -15.99 -4.10
C GLN A 137 4.13 -16.37 -5.36
N ALA A 138 4.45 -17.65 -5.53
CA ALA A 138 5.15 -18.15 -6.72
C ALA A 138 4.35 -17.95 -8.02
N ARG A 139 3.02 -18.11 -7.99
CA ARG A 139 2.16 -17.84 -9.14
C ARG A 139 2.24 -16.41 -9.62
N TYR A 140 2.33 -15.45 -8.71
CA TYR A 140 2.32 -14.03 -9.03
C TYR A 140 3.70 -13.37 -9.01
N GLN A 141 4.78 -14.15 -8.87
CA GLN A 141 6.15 -13.70 -9.12
C GLN A 141 6.42 -13.70 -10.64
N ILE A 142 5.74 -12.82 -11.36
CA ILE A 142 5.72 -12.74 -12.83
C ILE A 142 6.14 -11.36 -13.30
N PRO A 143 6.56 -11.19 -14.59
CA PRO A 143 6.73 -9.89 -15.19
C PRO A 143 5.45 -9.05 -15.11
N TYR A 144 5.60 -7.74 -15.06
CA TYR A 144 4.47 -6.82 -14.98
C TYR A 144 3.57 -6.96 -16.22
N PRO A 145 2.26 -7.26 -16.10
CA PRO A 145 1.41 -7.48 -17.26
C PRO A 145 1.20 -6.18 -18.06
N GLN A 146 1.53 -6.20 -19.34
CA GLN A 146 1.43 -5.04 -20.22
C GLN A 146 0.01 -4.44 -20.23
N LYS A 147 -1.01 -5.29 -20.27
CA LYS A 147 -2.42 -4.85 -20.27
C LYS A 147 -2.81 -4.17 -18.95
N LEU A 148 -2.30 -4.63 -17.82
CA LEU A 148 -2.50 -3.98 -16.53
C LEU A 148 -1.86 -2.58 -16.51
N LYS A 149 -0.61 -2.47 -17.00
CA LYS A 149 0.09 -1.19 -17.17
C LYS A 149 -0.74 -0.18 -17.97
N GLU A 150 -1.22 -0.59 -19.15
CA GLU A 150 -2.06 0.24 -20.01
C GLU A 150 -3.35 0.68 -19.31
N ASN A 151 -4.03 -0.24 -18.63
CA ASN A 151 -5.28 0.04 -17.92
C ASN A 151 -5.07 1.01 -16.76
N ILE A 152 -3.99 0.85 -15.96
CA ILE A 152 -3.66 1.76 -14.87
C ILE A 152 -3.39 3.17 -15.41
N ILE A 153 -2.54 3.28 -16.44
CA ILE A 153 -2.20 4.57 -17.05
C ILE A 153 -3.44 5.24 -17.60
N SER A 154 -4.23 4.54 -18.41
CA SER A 154 -5.45 5.08 -19.03
C SER A 154 -6.45 5.55 -17.99
N ARG A 155 -6.75 4.72 -16.98
CA ARG A 155 -7.70 5.06 -15.93
C ARG A 155 -7.26 6.27 -15.12
N ASN A 156 -6.04 6.25 -14.60
CA ASN A 156 -5.55 7.28 -13.71
C ASN A 156 -5.26 8.60 -14.44
N MET A 157 -4.80 8.56 -15.70
CA MET A 157 -4.69 9.79 -16.51
C MET A 157 -6.04 10.50 -16.71
N ASN A 158 -7.12 9.76 -16.93
CA ASN A 158 -8.46 10.34 -17.03
C ASN A 158 -8.91 10.98 -15.70
N LEU A 159 -8.48 10.44 -14.56
CA LEU A 159 -8.72 11.04 -13.24
C LEU A 159 -7.87 12.28 -13.01
N LEU A 160 -6.61 12.27 -13.43
CA LEU A 160 -5.74 13.45 -13.30
C LEU A 160 -6.25 14.62 -14.12
N SER A 161 -6.59 14.39 -15.42
CA SER A 161 -6.98 15.45 -16.34
C SER A 161 -7.65 14.89 -17.60
N GLY A 162 -8.57 15.65 -18.17
CA GLY A 162 -9.18 15.32 -19.47
C GLY A 162 -10.66 14.95 -19.41
N MET A 163 -11.22 14.80 -18.21
CA MET A 163 -12.67 14.60 -17.99
C MET A 163 -13.24 15.74 -17.14
N LEU A 164 -14.56 15.97 -17.21
CA LEU A 164 -15.22 17.01 -16.40
C LEU A 164 -14.98 16.86 -14.90
N PRO A 165 -15.00 15.65 -14.32
CA PRO A 165 -14.73 15.46 -12.88
C PRO A 165 -13.26 15.21 -12.56
N SER A 166 -12.31 15.53 -13.48
CA SER A 166 -10.88 15.30 -13.24
C SER A 166 -10.34 16.15 -12.08
N PHE A 167 -9.29 15.65 -11.42
CA PHE A 167 -8.76 16.28 -10.22
C PHE A 167 -8.19 17.66 -10.48
N ASP A 168 -7.50 17.91 -11.62
CA ASP A 168 -7.03 19.23 -12.02
C ASP A 168 -8.15 20.27 -12.05
N THR A 169 -9.29 19.92 -12.69
CA THR A 169 -10.47 20.79 -12.75
C THR A 169 -11.11 20.99 -11.38
N GLN A 170 -11.18 19.94 -10.56
CA GLN A 170 -11.75 20.03 -9.22
C GLN A 170 -10.89 20.84 -8.26
N ILE A 171 -9.55 20.73 -8.34
CA ILE A 171 -8.60 21.54 -7.57
C ILE A 171 -8.78 23.01 -7.94
N GLN A 172 -8.80 23.34 -9.24
CA GLN A 172 -8.98 24.72 -9.68
C GLN A 172 -10.32 25.33 -9.18
N LYS A 173 -11.41 24.54 -9.22
CA LYS A 173 -12.70 24.99 -8.69
C LYS A 173 -12.68 25.20 -7.18
N ALA A 174 -11.96 24.38 -6.43
CA ALA A 174 -11.80 24.51 -4.98
C ALA A 174 -10.97 25.75 -4.63
N GLU A 175 -9.87 25.99 -5.34
CA GLU A 175 -9.05 27.20 -5.19
C GLU A 175 -9.86 28.49 -5.45
N ASN A 176 -10.63 28.54 -6.54
CA ASN A 176 -11.45 29.69 -6.88
C ASN A 176 -12.50 30.01 -5.81
N ARG A 177 -12.86 29.06 -4.96
CA ARG A 177 -13.77 29.24 -3.81
C ARG A 177 -13.04 29.51 -2.50
N GLY A 178 -11.71 29.43 -2.47
CA GLY A 178 -10.92 29.48 -1.23
C GLY A 178 -11.17 28.28 -0.30
N ASP A 179 -11.61 27.14 -0.84
CA ASP A 179 -11.97 25.95 -0.07
C ASP A 179 -10.74 25.04 0.10
N LEU A 180 -9.93 25.34 1.12
CA LEU A 180 -8.69 24.62 1.41
C LEU A 180 -8.92 23.14 1.76
N VAL A 181 -10.05 22.80 2.37
CA VAL A 181 -10.38 21.41 2.72
C VAL A 181 -10.58 20.60 1.44
N SER A 182 -11.35 21.13 0.47
CA SER A 182 -11.52 20.50 -0.83
C SER A 182 -10.21 20.43 -1.62
N VAL A 183 -9.38 21.47 -1.57
CA VAL A 183 -8.03 21.46 -2.20
C VAL A 183 -7.23 20.29 -1.67
N ASN A 184 -7.06 20.20 -0.35
CA ASN A 184 -6.30 19.13 0.29
C ASN A 184 -6.82 17.73 -0.10
N HIS A 185 -8.13 17.52 -0.02
CA HIS A 185 -8.75 16.25 -0.37
C HIS A 185 -8.44 15.86 -1.83
N ARG A 186 -8.59 16.81 -2.77
CA ARG A 186 -8.36 16.54 -4.20
C ARG A 186 -6.89 16.35 -4.54
N VAL A 187 -5.99 17.02 -3.85
CA VAL A 187 -4.54 16.80 -4.01
C VAL A 187 -4.15 15.41 -3.54
N THR A 188 -4.71 14.93 -2.44
CA THR A 188 -4.45 13.55 -1.97
C THR A 188 -4.86 12.51 -3.02
N GLU A 189 -6.05 12.64 -3.59
CA GLU A 189 -6.54 11.76 -4.67
C GLU A 189 -5.72 11.91 -5.97
N PHE A 190 -5.33 13.14 -6.31
CA PHE A 190 -4.44 13.40 -7.44
C PHE A 190 -3.11 12.67 -7.29
N LEU A 191 -2.49 12.77 -6.13
CA LEU A 191 -1.20 12.12 -5.87
C LEU A 191 -1.31 10.60 -5.89
N ALA A 192 -2.40 10.02 -5.35
CA ALA A 192 -2.63 8.58 -5.43
C ALA A 192 -2.64 8.09 -6.89
N SER A 193 -3.35 8.79 -7.78
CA SER A 193 -3.39 8.47 -9.20
C SER A 193 -2.07 8.76 -9.93
N TYR A 194 -1.38 9.85 -9.57
CA TYR A 194 -0.11 10.25 -10.16
C TYR A 194 0.99 9.20 -9.91
N PHE A 195 1.12 8.73 -8.67
CA PHE A 195 2.12 7.72 -8.32
C PHE A 195 1.76 6.33 -8.88
N ASP A 196 0.48 5.99 -8.99
CA ASP A 196 0.07 4.73 -9.61
C ASP A 196 0.50 4.65 -11.08
N ILE A 197 0.39 5.78 -11.83
CA ILE A 197 0.89 5.90 -13.19
C ILE A 197 2.42 5.74 -13.23
N LEU A 198 3.14 6.41 -12.35
CA LEU A 198 4.60 6.36 -12.33
C LEU A 198 5.12 4.95 -12.07
N PHE A 199 4.55 4.25 -11.07
CA PHE A 199 4.92 2.86 -10.81
C PHE A 199 4.57 1.95 -11.99
N ALA A 200 3.38 2.12 -12.59
CA ALA A 200 2.99 1.33 -13.76
C ALA A 200 3.90 1.59 -14.98
N LEU A 201 4.29 2.84 -15.25
CA LEU A 201 5.25 3.18 -16.34
C LEU A 201 6.57 2.46 -16.16
N ASN A 202 7.03 2.32 -14.92
CA ASN A 202 8.30 1.67 -14.58
C ASN A 202 8.17 0.16 -14.33
N GLU A 203 6.98 -0.42 -14.56
CA GLU A 203 6.71 -1.85 -14.32
C GLU A 203 7.02 -2.29 -12.88
N MET A 204 6.83 -1.38 -11.95
CA MET A 204 6.99 -1.58 -10.52
C MET A 204 5.63 -1.74 -9.84
N THR A 205 5.52 -2.70 -8.94
CA THR A 205 4.34 -2.80 -8.08
C THR A 205 4.34 -1.66 -7.06
N HIS A 206 3.16 -1.09 -6.77
CA HIS A 206 2.99 0.06 -5.87
C HIS A 206 3.32 -0.31 -4.41
N PRO A 207 4.30 0.32 -3.76
CA PRO A 207 4.78 -0.09 -2.43
C PRO A 207 3.92 0.39 -1.25
N GLY A 208 2.84 1.12 -1.49
CA GLY A 208 2.04 1.82 -0.47
C GLY A 208 2.34 3.33 -0.43
N GLU A 209 1.74 4.03 0.55
CA GLU A 209 1.81 5.50 0.63
C GLU A 209 3.12 6.03 1.21
N LYS A 210 3.87 5.18 1.93
CA LYS A 210 5.09 5.61 2.64
C LYS A 210 6.25 5.84 1.67
N ARG A 211 6.87 7.02 1.71
CA ARG A 211 8.11 7.36 0.98
C ARG A 211 8.02 7.28 -0.55
N MET A 212 6.83 7.39 -1.16
CA MET A 212 6.63 7.27 -2.61
C MET A 212 7.58 8.13 -3.44
N GLN A 213 7.74 9.42 -3.10
CA GLN A 213 8.68 10.31 -3.80
C GLN A 213 10.11 9.77 -3.76
N HIS A 214 10.58 9.34 -2.59
CA HIS A 214 11.95 8.82 -2.44
C HIS A 214 12.15 7.51 -3.22
N ILE A 215 11.17 6.62 -3.19
CA ILE A 215 11.22 5.35 -3.93
C ILE A 215 11.23 5.62 -5.43
N CYS A 216 10.36 6.48 -5.93
CA CYS A 216 10.37 6.86 -7.35
C CYS A 216 11.71 7.48 -7.77
N ALA A 217 12.22 8.46 -7.02
CA ALA A 217 13.49 9.11 -7.34
C ALA A 217 14.69 8.13 -7.37
N LYS A 218 14.63 7.07 -6.57
CA LYS A 218 15.71 6.09 -6.46
C LYS A 218 15.60 4.91 -7.44
N GLU A 219 14.38 4.44 -7.69
CA GLU A 219 14.15 3.14 -8.33
C GLU A 219 13.46 3.25 -9.71
N CYS A 220 12.81 4.38 -10.04
CA CYS A 220 12.17 4.61 -11.33
C CYS A 220 13.15 5.14 -12.35
N ASN A 221 13.17 4.51 -13.54
CA ASN A 221 13.97 4.98 -14.68
C ASN A 221 13.23 6.00 -15.55
N ILE A 222 11.89 5.97 -15.54
CA ILE A 222 11.01 6.85 -16.31
C ILE A 222 10.31 7.79 -15.34
N LEU A 223 10.77 9.03 -15.27
CA LEU A 223 10.19 10.09 -14.43
C LEU A 223 10.01 11.37 -15.25
N PRO A 224 9.03 12.23 -14.88
CA PRO A 224 8.94 13.59 -15.39
C PRO A 224 10.22 14.39 -15.13
N GLU A 225 10.57 15.29 -16.05
CA GLU A 225 11.80 16.09 -15.98
C GLU A 225 11.92 16.88 -14.67
N HIS A 226 10.80 17.45 -14.19
CA HIS A 226 10.75 18.26 -12.97
C HIS A 226 10.07 17.53 -11.80
N PHE A 227 10.15 16.21 -11.73
CA PHE A 227 9.46 15.38 -10.73
C PHE A 227 9.59 15.93 -9.30
N ASP A 228 10.82 16.04 -8.80
CA ASP A 228 11.06 16.51 -7.42
C ASP A 228 10.70 18.00 -7.23
N SER A 229 11.05 18.85 -8.18
CA SER A 229 10.77 20.28 -8.07
C SER A 229 9.29 20.60 -8.10
N ASN A 230 8.49 19.88 -8.92
CA ASN A 230 7.04 20.05 -8.95
C ASN A 230 6.37 19.57 -7.66
N LEU A 231 6.80 18.45 -7.09
CA LEU A 231 6.29 17.99 -5.79
C LEU A 231 6.64 18.98 -4.66
N ASN A 232 7.88 19.50 -4.65
CA ASN A 232 8.30 20.50 -3.67
C ASN A 232 7.49 21.82 -3.81
N ARG A 233 7.22 22.28 -5.04
CA ARG A 233 6.34 23.44 -5.30
C ARG A 233 4.92 23.15 -4.83
N LEU A 234 4.36 22.00 -5.17
CA LEU A 234 3.01 21.59 -4.77
C LEU A 234 2.84 21.70 -3.24
N PHE A 235 3.71 21.05 -2.48
CA PHE A 235 3.63 21.07 -1.02
C PHE A 235 4.00 22.42 -0.40
N GLY A 236 4.91 23.18 -1.01
CA GLY A 236 5.30 24.51 -0.56
C GLY A 236 4.18 25.54 -0.72
N ASP A 237 3.39 25.43 -1.78
CA ASP A 237 2.35 26.38 -2.14
C ASP A 237 0.94 26.00 -1.65
N MET A 238 0.67 24.73 -1.40
CA MET A 238 -0.65 24.12 -1.24
C MET A 238 -1.64 24.89 -0.34
N PHE A 239 -1.14 25.58 0.70
CA PHE A 239 -1.98 26.35 1.62
C PHE A 239 -1.68 27.86 1.62
N ARG A 240 -0.86 28.33 0.68
CA ARG A 240 -0.40 29.75 0.61
C ARG A 240 -0.68 30.40 -0.73
N ASN A 241 -0.54 29.64 -1.80
CA ASN A 241 -0.62 30.14 -3.17
C ASN A 241 -1.50 29.18 -4.00
N PRO A 242 -2.04 29.64 -5.16
CA PRO A 242 -2.70 28.72 -6.09
C PRO A 242 -1.74 27.64 -6.62
N ILE A 243 -2.19 26.38 -6.56
CA ILE A 243 -1.42 25.22 -7.02
C ILE A 243 -1.84 24.71 -8.41
N SER A 244 -2.94 25.20 -8.98
CA SER A 244 -3.39 24.79 -10.32
C SER A 244 -2.30 24.92 -11.40
N PRO A 245 -1.38 25.92 -11.37
CA PRO A 245 -0.27 25.93 -12.33
C PRO A 245 0.66 24.73 -12.19
N VAL A 246 1.07 24.37 -10.95
CA VAL A 246 1.96 23.23 -10.76
C VAL A 246 1.26 21.89 -11.06
N ILE A 247 -0.03 21.77 -10.77
CA ILE A 247 -0.84 20.61 -11.15
C ILE A 247 -0.85 20.44 -12.67
N ARG A 248 -1.00 21.52 -13.45
CA ARG A 248 -0.92 21.45 -14.92
C ARG A 248 0.47 21.02 -15.40
N ASP A 249 1.53 21.61 -14.85
CA ASP A 249 2.91 21.23 -15.18
C ASP A 249 3.11 19.71 -14.95
N MET A 250 2.70 19.19 -13.80
CA MET A 250 2.78 17.76 -13.47
C MET A 250 2.00 16.87 -14.45
N VAL A 251 0.79 17.30 -14.85
CA VAL A 251 -0.04 16.56 -15.83
C VAL A 251 0.60 16.59 -17.23
N GLU A 252 1.12 17.73 -17.67
CA GLU A 252 1.75 17.85 -18.98
C GLU A 252 3.02 17.02 -19.06
N GLU A 253 3.85 17.05 -18.03
CA GLU A 253 5.10 16.29 -18.01
C GLU A 253 4.86 14.78 -17.96
N ILE A 254 3.89 14.31 -17.16
CA ILE A 254 3.57 12.89 -17.14
C ILE A 254 3.01 12.40 -18.49
N ARG A 255 2.24 13.25 -19.22
CA ARG A 255 1.77 12.93 -20.57
C ARG A 255 2.91 12.77 -21.56
N ARG A 256 3.99 13.53 -21.44
CA ARG A 256 5.16 13.45 -22.34
C ARG A 256 5.93 12.15 -22.22
N ILE A 257 5.90 11.51 -21.07
CA ILE A 257 6.62 10.26 -20.81
C ILE A 257 5.78 8.99 -21.00
N ILE A 258 4.47 9.14 -21.20
CA ILE A 258 3.58 8.03 -21.60
C ILE A 258 3.81 7.73 -23.07
N PRO A 259 4.11 6.46 -23.46
CA PRO A 259 4.36 6.05 -24.83
C PRO A 259 3.17 6.26 -25.77
#